data_84d7f6a45fbb384af1416afa9d94140f
#
_entry.id   84d7f6a45fbb384af1416afa9d94140f
#
_cell.length_a   1.000
_cell.length_b   1.000
_cell.length_c   1.000
_cell.angle_alpha   90.00
_cell.angle_beta   90.00
_cell.angle_gamma   90.00
#
_symmetry.space_group_name_H-M   'P 1'
#
loop_
_entity.id
_entity.type
_entity.pdbx_description
1 polymer ?
#
loop_
_entity_poly.entity_id
_entity_poly.type
_entity_poly.pdbx_seq_one_letter_code
_entity_poly.pdbx_strand_id
1 'polypeptide(L)'
;MRRTLIFCALLFASPGLWAADWVKLVIPNTSDQYFYDRSKLVVQGSEVTYWKKVIFKLPQAVKTQFAKAGLMRERIDCKEHTLRLLSYLYQDAQGVVFEYVAESEKEGAAIIPESVGDWYEKALCATVRDTAPMTERDSSEYLRPPDFGAYGL
;
A
#
# COMPACT_ATOMS: atom_id res chain seq x y z
N MET A 1 -40.44 -48.23 -20.88
CA MET A 1 -39.14 -47.97 -20.24
C MET A 1 -38.73 -46.55 -20.54
N ARG A 2 -39.00 -45.61 -19.63
CA ARG A 2 -38.59 -44.20 -19.71
C ARG A 2 -37.36 -44.01 -18.86
N ARG A 3 -36.18 -43.90 -19.47
CA ARG A 3 -34.95 -43.50 -18.77
C ARG A 3 -34.84 -41.99 -18.70
N THR A 4 -35.11 -41.48 -17.53
CA THR A 4 -34.98 -40.08 -17.16
C THR A 4 -33.49 -39.73 -17.09
N LEU A 5 -33.03 -38.97 -18.07
CA LEU A 5 -31.69 -38.34 -18.02
C LEU A 5 -31.80 -37.14 -17.09
N ILE A 6 -31.44 -37.33 -15.82
CA ILE A 6 -31.14 -36.24 -14.89
C ILE A 6 -29.71 -35.80 -15.17
N PHE A 7 -29.55 -34.82 -16.06
CA PHE A 7 -28.26 -34.19 -16.32
C PHE A 7 -28.02 -33.16 -15.25
N CYS A 8 -27.00 -33.46 -14.43
CA CYS A 8 -26.50 -32.60 -13.38
C CYS A 8 -26.11 -31.22 -13.84
N ALA A 9 -26.93 -30.29 -13.48
CA ALA A 9 -26.56 -28.85 -13.44
C ALA A 9 -25.70 -28.59 -12.19
N LEU A 10 -24.49 -29.11 -12.18
CA LEU A 10 -23.41 -28.75 -11.25
C LEU A 10 -22.58 -27.65 -11.87
N LEU A 11 -23.05 -26.45 -11.90
CA LEU A 11 -22.84 -25.35 -11.32
C LEU A 11 -21.77 -24.83 -10.81
N PHE A 12 -21.19 -24.15 -11.49
CA PHE A 12 -20.28 -23.00 -11.54
C PHE A 12 -20.50 -22.01 -10.38
N ALA A 13 -20.36 -22.51 -9.17
CA ALA A 13 -19.89 -21.73 -8.05
C ALA A 13 -18.38 -21.55 -8.21
N SER A 14 -17.96 -20.73 -9.18
CA SER A 14 -16.60 -20.25 -9.20
C SER A 14 -16.38 -19.46 -7.91
N PRO A 15 -15.53 -19.91 -6.96
CA PRO A 15 -15.11 -19.06 -5.87
C PRO A 15 -14.49 -17.84 -6.56
N GLY A 16 -15.05 -16.67 -6.31
CA GLY A 16 -14.52 -15.44 -6.87
C GLY A 16 -13.03 -15.40 -6.61
N LEU A 17 -12.24 -15.57 -7.65
CA LEU A 17 -10.80 -15.31 -7.61
C LEU A 17 -10.66 -13.85 -7.20
N TRP A 18 -10.28 -13.64 -5.95
CA TRP A 18 -10.00 -12.32 -5.43
C TRP A 18 -8.72 -11.83 -6.12
N ALA A 19 -8.91 -11.31 -7.33
CA ALA A 19 -7.85 -10.67 -8.06
C ALA A 19 -7.34 -9.48 -7.25
N ALA A 20 -6.03 -9.29 -7.20
CA ALA A 20 -5.43 -8.14 -6.57
C ALA A 20 -5.94 -6.84 -7.22
N ASP A 21 -6.35 -5.88 -6.41
CA ASP A 21 -6.84 -4.58 -6.85
C ASP A 21 -5.68 -3.56 -6.84
N TRP A 22 -4.87 -3.61 -7.90
CA TRP A 22 -3.70 -2.76 -8.03
C TRP A 22 -4.06 -1.34 -8.41
N VAL A 23 -3.89 -0.41 -7.47
CA VAL A 23 -4.02 1.02 -7.69
C VAL A 23 -2.66 1.61 -8.03
N LYS A 24 -2.58 2.31 -9.16
CA LYS A 24 -1.36 3.00 -9.58
C LYS A 24 -1.15 4.26 -8.77
N LEU A 25 0.04 4.40 -8.18
CA LEU A 25 0.48 5.62 -7.51
C LEU A 25 1.30 6.47 -8.49
N VAL A 26 0.86 7.72 -8.68
CA VAL A 26 1.58 8.67 -9.55
C VAL A 26 2.62 9.39 -8.70
N ILE A 27 3.90 9.10 -8.96
CA ILE A 27 5.03 9.72 -8.28
C ILE A 27 5.77 10.60 -9.28
N PRO A 28 5.95 11.90 -8.99
CA PRO A 28 6.71 12.80 -9.87
C PRO A 28 8.18 12.37 -10.00
N ASN A 29 8.79 12.78 -11.09
CA ASN A 29 10.24 12.63 -11.34
C ASN A 29 10.76 11.18 -11.31
N THR A 30 9.90 10.19 -11.47
CA THR A 30 10.30 8.80 -11.68
C THR A 30 9.70 8.24 -12.95
N SER A 31 10.46 7.37 -13.61
CA SER A 31 9.97 6.62 -14.78
C SER A 31 9.51 5.21 -14.44
N ASP A 32 9.75 4.77 -13.21
CA ASP A 32 9.24 3.50 -12.68
C ASP A 32 7.75 3.62 -12.36
N GLN A 33 7.05 2.49 -12.38
CA GLN A 33 5.64 2.45 -12.07
C GLN A 33 5.44 1.81 -10.69
N TYR A 34 4.68 2.50 -9.85
CA TYR A 34 4.40 2.09 -8.48
C TYR A 34 2.92 1.81 -8.30
N PHE A 35 2.61 0.75 -7.54
CA PHE A 35 1.24 0.32 -7.27
C PHE A 35 1.13 -0.17 -5.84
N TYR A 36 -0.07 -0.05 -5.27
CA TYR A 36 -0.44 -0.77 -4.04
C TYR A 36 -1.70 -1.61 -4.27
N ASP A 37 -1.84 -2.72 -3.55
CA ASP A 37 -3.02 -3.56 -3.59
C ASP A 37 -4.06 -3.06 -2.58
N ARG A 38 -5.11 -2.40 -3.08
CA ARG A 38 -6.19 -1.87 -2.26
C ARG A 38 -6.97 -2.98 -1.56
N SER A 39 -7.09 -4.16 -2.15
CA SER A 39 -7.81 -5.31 -1.59
C SER A 39 -7.10 -5.96 -0.41
N LYS A 40 -5.83 -5.62 -0.17
CA LYS A 40 -4.96 -6.21 0.86
C LYS A 40 -4.44 -5.20 1.88
N LEU A 41 -5.09 -4.04 1.97
CA LEU A 41 -4.80 -3.07 3.02
C LEU A 41 -5.26 -3.61 4.37
N VAL A 42 -4.39 -3.51 5.37
CA VAL A 42 -4.70 -3.85 6.76
C VAL A 42 -4.36 -2.64 7.61
N VAL A 43 -5.38 -2.05 8.25
CA VAL A 43 -5.24 -0.89 9.14
C VAL A 43 -5.37 -1.37 10.58
N GLN A 44 -4.39 -1.03 11.42
CA GLN A 44 -4.37 -1.36 12.85
C GLN A 44 -3.87 -0.13 13.64
N GLY A 45 -4.80 0.62 14.23
CA GLY A 45 -4.45 1.88 14.89
C GLY A 45 -3.85 2.88 13.91
N SER A 46 -2.64 3.37 14.17
CA SER A 46 -1.89 4.25 13.27
C SER A 46 -1.12 3.52 12.17
N GLU A 47 -1.10 2.20 12.18
CA GLU A 47 -0.32 1.42 11.22
C GLU A 47 -1.15 0.97 10.02
N VAL A 48 -0.57 1.09 8.81
CA VAL A 48 -1.12 0.56 7.56
C VAL A 48 -0.13 -0.44 6.97
N THR A 49 -0.55 -1.70 6.87
CA THR A 49 0.22 -2.74 6.16
C THR A 49 -0.35 -2.94 4.77
N TYR A 50 0.50 -2.97 3.75
CA TYR A 50 0.10 -3.05 2.36
C TYR A 50 1.10 -3.83 1.50
N TRP A 51 0.64 -4.24 0.32
CA TRP A 51 1.49 -4.77 -0.72
C TRP A 51 1.81 -3.67 -1.73
N LYS A 52 3.09 -3.47 -1.99
CA LYS A 52 3.64 -2.60 -3.02
C LYS A 52 4.15 -3.43 -4.18
N LYS A 53 3.86 -2.99 -5.40
CA LYS A 53 4.49 -3.49 -6.62
C LYS A 53 5.21 -2.35 -7.31
N VAL A 54 6.43 -2.59 -7.75
CA VAL A 54 7.20 -1.70 -8.60
C VAL A 54 7.53 -2.41 -9.92
N ILE A 55 7.36 -1.69 -11.04
CA ILE A 55 7.83 -2.12 -12.36
C ILE A 55 8.91 -1.13 -12.77
N PHE A 56 10.13 -1.62 -12.86
CA PHE A 56 11.28 -0.80 -13.23
C PHE A 56 11.27 -0.52 -14.73
N LYS A 57 11.43 0.75 -15.12
CA LYS A 57 11.62 1.11 -16.54
C LYS A 57 12.92 0.52 -17.08
N LEU A 58 14.01 0.71 -16.34
CA LEU A 58 15.30 0.08 -16.58
C LEU A 58 15.51 -1.03 -15.54
N PRO A 59 15.99 -2.22 -15.96
CA PRO A 59 16.28 -3.29 -15.00
C PRO A 59 17.22 -2.83 -13.89
N GLN A 60 16.87 -3.15 -12.65
CA GLN A 60 17.67 -2.81 -11.48
C GLN A 60 18.59 -3.97 -11.10
N ALA A 61 19.86 -3.69 -10.89
CA ALA A 61 20.79 -4.69 -10.40
C ALA A 61 20.45 -5.08 -8.96
N VAL A 62 20.21 -6.37 -8.73
CA VAL A 62 19.97 -6.97 -7.43
C VAL A 62 20.91 -8.16 -7.31
N LYS A 63 21.94 -8.06 -6.46
CA LYS A 63 23.05 -9.03 -6.40
C LYS A 63 23.66 -9.24 -7.79
N THR A 64 23.54 -10.46 -8.32
CA THR A 64 24.12 -10.86 -9.63
C THR A 64 23.10 -10.87 -10.77
N GLN A 65 21.86 -10.48 -10.52
CA GLN A 65 20.77 -10.54 -11.50
C GLN A 65 20.12 -9.15 -11.68
N PHE A 66 19.25 -9.04 -12.69
CA PHE A 66 18.54 -7.81 -13.01
C PHE A 66 17.05 -7.97 -12.76
N ALA A 67 16.51 -7.18 -11.83
CA ALA A 67 15.09 -7.13 -11.54
C ALA A 67 14.35 -6.25 -12.56
N LYS A 68 13.27 -6.76 -13.10
CA LYS A 68 12.29 -5.99 -13.89
C LYS A 68 11.09 -5.57 -13.05
N ALA A 69 10.77 -6.33 -12.02
CA ALA A 69 9.71 -6.01 -11.07
C ALA A 69 10.11 -6.40 -9.64
N GLY A 70 9.52 -5.69 -8.68
CA GLY A 70 9.59 -6.02 -7.26
C GLY A 70 8.20 -6.05 -6.64
N LEU A 71 7.97 -6.99 -5.73
CA LEU A 71 6.79 -7.05 -4.89
C LEU A 71 7.25 -7.00 -3.43
N MET A 72 6.69 -6.09 -2.66
CA MET A 72 7.12 -5.82 -1.30
C MET A 72 5.91 -5.73 -0.39
N ARG A 73 6.01 -6.29 0.80
CA ARG A 73 5.06 -6.05 1.87
C ARG A 73 5.68 -5.07 2.84
N GLU A 74 5.02 -3.96 3.04
CA GLU A 74 5.53 -2.87 3.86
C GLU A 74 4.47 -2.45 4.89
N ARG A 75 4.93 -1.81 5.96
CA ARG A 75 4.09 -1.21 6.99
C ARG A 75 4.52 0.24 7.20
N ILE A 76 3.55 1.15 7.17
CA ILE A 76 3.73 2.55 7.52
C ILE A 76 3.06 2.78 8.87
N ASP A 77 3.77 3.45 9.81
CA ASP A 77 3.15 4.08 10.95
C ASP A 77 2.87 5.54 10.63
N CYS A 78 1.59 5.86 10.47
CA CYS A 78 1.13 7.20 10.07
C CYS A 78 1.31 8.26 11.16
N LYS A 79 1.50 7.84 12.41
CA LYS A 79 1.73 8.73 13.55
C LYS A 79 3.21 9.05 13.72
N GLU A 80 4.05 8.01 13.65
CA GLU A 80 5.49 8.13 13.86
C GLU A 80 6.26 8.43 12.56
N HIS A 81 5.57 8.50 11.41
CA HIS A 81 6.16 8.76 10.09
C HIS A 81 7.31 7.80 9.75
N THR A 82 7.09 6.50 10.00
CA THR A 82 8.08 5.46 9.74
C THR A 82 7.56 4.42 8.76
N LEU A 83 8.48 3.81 8.01
CA LEU A 83 8.20 2.73 7.07
C LEU A 83 9.08 1.52 7.41
N ARG A 84 8.46 0.34 7.49
CA ARG A 84 9.12 -0.94 7.71
C ARG A 84 8.87 -1.89 6.55
N LEU A 85 9.95 -2.45 6.00
CA LEU A 85 9.87 -3.53 5.02
C LEU A 85 9.67 -4.86 5.76
N LEU A 86 8.58 -5.57 5.45
CA LEU A 86 8.23 -6.85 6.08
C LEU A 86 8.70 -8.06 5.26
N SER A 87 8.47 -8.02 3.96
CA SER A 87 8.91 -9.06 3.03
C SER A 87 9.07 -8.48 1.63
N TYR A 88 9.85 -9.17 0.78
CA TYR A 88 9.99 -8.76 -0.61
C TYR A 88 10.37 -9.92 -1.52
N LEU A 89 10.09 -9.74 -2.80
CA LEU A 89 10.62 -10.56 -3.88
C LEU A 89 10.96 -9.71 -5.09
N TYR A 90 11.91 -10.20 -5.88
CA TYR A 90 12.25 -9.62 -7.18
C TYR A 90 12.07 -10.64 -8.31
N GLN A 91 11.64 -10.13 -9.46
CA GLN A 91 11.41 -10.90 -10.67
C GLN A 91 12.22 -10.31 -11.83
N ASP A 92 12.72 -11.18 -12.68
CA ASP A 92 13.35 -10.81 -13.94
C ASP A 92 12.32 -10.39 -15.02
N ALA A 93 12.80 -10.15 -16.25
CA ALA A 93 11.95 -9.77 -17.36
C ALA A 93 10.98 -10.88 -17.83
N GLN A 94 11.24 -12.13 -17.48
CA GLN A 94 10.41 -13.30 -17.75
C GLN A 94 9.40 -13.57 -16.62
N GLY A 95 9.47 -12.81 -15.53
CA GLY A 95 8.63 -12.99 -14.34
C GLY A 95 9.14 -14.09 -13.40
N VAL A 96 10.34 -14.58 -13.61
CA VAL A 96 10.95 -15.59 -12.73
C VAL A 96 11.44 -14.91 -11.45
N VAL A 97 11.03 -15.44 -10.29
CA VAL A 97 11.51 -14.97 -8.99
C VAL A 97 12.92 -15.49 -8.75
N PHE A 98 13.84 -14.60 -8.48
CA PHE A 98 15.24 -14.94 -8.24
C PHE A 98 15.75 -14.47 -6.86
N GLU A 99 15.03 -13.60 -6.20
CA GLU A 99 15.32 -13.15 -4.85
C GLU A 99 14.02 -13.09 -4.05
N TYR A 100 14.02 -13.70 -2.87
CA TYR A 100 12.86 -13.70 -1.98
C TYR A 100 13.29 -13.67 -0.51
N VAL A 101 12.68 -12.78 0.25
CA VAL A 101 12.82 -12.68 1.70
C VAL A 101 11.43 -12.67 2.32
N ALA A 102 11.07 -13.73 3.03
CA ALA A 102 9.75 -13.92 3.63
C ALA A 102 9.52 -13.01 4.83
N GLU A 103 10.57 -12.81 5.65
CA GLU A 103 10.54 -11.97 6.83
C GLU A 103 11.78 -11.08 6.84
N SER A 104 11.58 -9.77 6.92
CA SER A 104 12.66 -8.82 7.04
C SER A 104 12.80 -8.38 8.50
N GLU A 105 13.98 -8.57 9.05
CA GLU A 105 14.33 -8.13 10.42
C GLU A 105 14.67 -6.62 10.48
N LYS A 106 14.62 -5.92 9.35
CA LYS A 106 14.94 -4.49 9.32
C LYS A 106 13.94 -3.71 10.15
N GLU A 107 14.46 -2.88 11.02
CA GLU A 107 13.66 -1.92 11.76
C GLU A 107 13.03 -0.88 10.85
N GLY A 108 11.97 -0.22 11.33
CA GLY A 108 11.34 0.88 10.62
C GLY A 108 12.31 2.07 10.51
N ALA A 109 12.33 2.71 9.37
CA ALA A 109 13.09 3.92 9.13
C ALA A 109 12.17 5.12 8.96
N ALA A 110 12.63 6.31 9.36
CA ALA A 110 11.88 7.54 9.12
C ALA A 110 11.63 7.75 7.63
N ILE A 111 10.42 8.16 7.29
CA ILE A 111 10.04 8.47 5.92
C ILE A 111 10.63 9.83 5.55
N ILE A 112 11.43 9.85 4.49
CA ILE A 112 12.06 11.06 3.99
C ILE A 112 11.06 11.83 3.12
N PRO A 113 10.85 13.13 3.33
CA PRO A 113 10.00 13.94 2.47
C PRO A 113 10.35 13.83 0.98
N GLU A 114 9.33 13.84 0.13
CA GLU A 114 9.45 13.70 -1.35
C GLU A 114 10.01 12.36 -1.84
N SER A 115 10.29 11.41 -0.93
CA SER A 115 10.67 10.04 -1.29
C SER A 115 9.47 9.23 -1.77
N VAL A 116 9.74 8.06 -2.38
CA VAL A 116 8.69 7.08 -2.71
C VAL A 116 7.87 6.70 -1.49
N GLY A 117 8.50 6.55 -0.31
CA GLY A 117 7.82 6.26 0.96
C GLY A 117 6.82 7.34 1.35
N ASP A 118 7.18 8.62 1.20
CA ASP A 118 6.31 9.77 1.49
C ASP A 118 5.05 9.79 0.60
N TRP A 119 5.18 9.42 -0.68
CA TRP A 119 4.02 9.31 -1.57
C TRP A 119 3.07 8.18 -1.17
N TYR A 120 3.61 7.04 -0.70
CA TYR A 120 2.80 5.96 -0.15
C TYR A 120 2.13 6.38 1.16
N GLU A 121 2.84 7.04 2.06
CA GLU A 121 2.29 7.56 3.31
C GLU A 121 1.13 8.52 3.04
N LYS A 122 1.31 9.51 2.17
CA LYS A 122 0.26 10.46 1.79
C LYS A 122 -0.99 9.77 1.23
N ALA A 123 -0.79 8.75 0.38
CA ALA A 123 -1.89 8.02 -0.23
C ALA A 123 -2.63 7.11 0.76
N LEU A 124 -1.90 6.42 1.65
CA LEU A 124 -2.46 5.38 2.51
C LEU A 124 -2.90 5.92 3.88
N CYS A 125 -2.19 6.87 4.45
CA CYS A 125 -2.54 7.43 5.75
C CYS A 125 -3.74 8.38 5.72
N ALA A 126 -4.16 8.84 4.55
CA ALA A 126 -5.43 9.54 4.39
C ALA A 126 -6.61 8.68 4.89
N THR A 127 -6.59 7.38 4.56
CA THR A 127 -7.64 6.43 4.99
C THR A 127 -7.69 6.24 6.52
N VAL A 128 -6.55 6.36 7.21
CA VAL A 128 -6.48 6.26 8.68
C VAL A 128 -7.08 7.50 9.33
N ARG A 129 -6.81 8.67 8.80
CA ARG A 129 -7.37 9.94 9.31
C ARG A 129 -8.89 9.99 9.17
N ASP A 130 -9.41 9.51 8.05
CA ASP A 130 -10.85 9.50 7.77
C ASP A 130 -11.62 8.46 8.62
N THR A 131 -10.93 7.44 9.15
CA THR A 131 -11.53 6.41 10.01
C THR A 131 -11.33 6.66 11.50
N ALA A 132 -10.46 7.59 11.89
CA ALA A 132 -10.28 7.97 13.28
C ALA A 132 -11.57 8.68 13.78
N PRO A 133 -12.17 8.24 14.91
CA PRO A 133 -13.28 8.99 15.49
C PRO A 133 -12.79 10.41 15.80
N MET A 134 -13.52 11.41 15.31
CA MET A 134 -13.25 12.81 15.65
C MET A 134 -13.30 12.92 17.18
N THR A 135 -12.13 13.07 17.79
CA THR A 135 -12.08 13.32 19.22
C THR A 135 -12.61 14.73 19.46
N GLU A 136 -13.40 14.89 20.53
CA GLU A 136 -14.05 16.14 20.95
C GLU A 136 -13.09 17.34 21.02
N ARG A 137 -11.79 17.10 21.01
CA ARG A 137 -10.72 18.10 21.04
C ARG A 137 -10.55 18.83 19.69
N ASP A 138 -10.82 18.15 18.57
CA ASP A 138 -10.68 18.74 17.23
C ASP A 138 -11.83 19.70 16.89
N SER A 139 -13.02 19.45 17.44
CA SER A 139 -14.17 20.32 17.23
C SER A 139 -14.06 21.66 17.97
N SER A 140 -13.30 21.73 19.07
CA SER A 140 -13.12 22.98 19.84
C SER A 140 -12.10 23.94 19.19
N GLU A 141 -11.18 23.44 18.40
CA GLU A 141 -10.18 24.27 17.71
C GLU A 141 -10.78 25.00 16.48
N TYR A 142 -11.72 24.35 15.78
CA TYR A 142 -12.45 24.98 14.67
C TYR A 142 -13.48 26.03 15.12
N LEU A 143 -13.91 26.00 16.37
CA LEU A 143 -14.91 26.96 16.92
C LEU A 143 -14.27 28.12 17.63
N ARG A 144 -12.95 28.25 17.68
CA ARG A 144 -12.29 29.41 18.27
C ARG A 144 -12.39 30.56 17.27
N PRO A 145 -13.14 31.65 17.60
CA PRO A 145 -13.18 32.83 16.73
C PRO A 145 -11.75 33.37 16.59
N PRO A 146 -11.39 33.91 15.41
CA PRO A 146 -10.08 34.52 15.21
C PRO A 146 -9.91 35.66 16.23
N ASP A 147 -8.80 35.59 16.95
CA ASP A 147 -8.43 36.60 17.95
C ASP A 147 -8.03 37.91 17.22
N PHE A 148 -8.96 38.83 17.06
CA PHE A 148 -8.73 40.15 16.46
C PHE A 148 -8.05 41.14 17.42
N GLY A 149 -7.53 40.68 18.57
CA GLY A 149 -7.02 41.51 19.67
C GLY A 149 -5.59 42.01 19.59
N ALA A 150 -4.87 41.92 18.48
CA ALA A 150 -3.44 42.26 18.43
C ALA A 150 -3.03 43.31 17.38
N TYR A 151 -3.92 44.17 16.93
CA TYR A 151 -3.53 45.40 16.23
C TYR A 151 -4.01 46.58 17.04
N GLY A 152 -3.33 46.79 18.19
CA GLY A 152 -3.42 48.05 18.95
C GLY A 152 -2.69 49.18 18.20
N LEU A 153 -3.36 50.27 18.10
CA LEU A 153 -2.90 51.58 17.64
C LEU A 153 -1.60 52.05 18.30
#